data_09426f1d58743fb994297ffd39b0c56d
#
_entry.id   09426f1d58743fb994297ffd39b0c56d
#
_cell.length_a   1.000
_cell.length_b   1.000
_cell.length_c   1.000
_cell.angle_alpha   90.00
_cell.angle_beta   90.00
_cell.angle_gamma   90.00
#
_symmetry.space_group_name_H-M   'P 1'
#
loop_
_entity.id
_entity.type
_entity.pdbx_description
1 polymer ?
#
loop_
_entity_poly.entity_id
_entity_poly.type
_entity_poly.pdbx_seq_one_letter_code
_entity_poly.pdbx_strand_id
1 'polypeptide(L)'
;RDVMCMGAEVIACTDSFRFGDIKNQKTKWIHHGVVSGVAGYGNPLGIPNIGGDVYYNERYNDNCLVTLVTLGIVREDNIIHSYAPENADGHDLILIGKPTDNSGFGGASFASLELVEDEKEKNKGAVQEPNAFLERHLLKSSYDLFKILQKENLIDKVGFKDLGAGGVACASVELAETSGYGAKVDLDKVHKSMKDLHSSVYLCSETQERFMWVCPPDITQRILDHYNK
;
A
#
# COMPACT_ATOMS: atom_id res chain seq x y z
N ARG A 1 -1.49 4.78 2.40
CA ARG A 1 -0.14 4.19 2.32
C ARG A 1 0.77 5.08 1.48
N ASP A 2 0.46 5.34 0.22
CA ASP A 2 1.29 6.12 -0.72
C ASP A 2 1.66 7.51 -0.17
N VAL A 3 0.67 8.23 0.38
CA VAL A 3 0.88 9.56 0.97
C VAL A 3 1.84 9.50 2.18
N MET A 4 1.72 8.48 3.02
CA MET A 4 2.64 8.28 4.14
C MET A 4 4.08 8.01 3.66
N CYS A 5 4.26 7.29 2.56
CA CYS A 5 5.58 7.00 2.01
C CYS A 5 6.37 8.24 1.59
N MET A 6 5.68 9.38 1.41
CA MET A 6 6.32 10.68 1.15
C MET A 6 6.84 11.37 2.42
N GLY A 7 6.78 10.72 3.59
CA GLY A 7 7.05 11.36 4.88
C GLY A 7 5.90 12.21 5.40
N ALA A 8 4.74 12.18 4.71
CA ALA A 8 3.61 13.04 5.00
C ALA A 8 2.69 12.46 6.09
N GLU A 9 2.17 13.33 6.94
CA GLU A 9 1.07 13.01 7.84
C GLU A 9 -0.25 13.05 7.06
N VAL A 10 -0.96 11.92 7.03
CA VAL A 10 -2.28 11.82 6.39
C VAL A 10 -3.32 12.49 7.26
N ILE A 11 -3.98 13.53 6.73
CA ILE A 11 -4.90 14.39 7.51
C ILE A 11 -6.36 14.24 7.12
N ALA A 12 -6.65 13.81 5.89
CA ALA A 12 -8.02 13.72 5.40
C ALA A 12 -8.11 12.86 4.13
N CYS A 13 -9.34 12.49 3.79
CA CYS A 13 -9.68 11.97 2.47
C CYS A 13 -10.93 12.65 1.93
N THR A 14 -11.16 12.49 0.63
CA THR A 14 -12.39 12.90 -0.07
C THR A 14 -12.73 11.87 -1.13
N ASP A 15 -14.03 11.65 -1.36
CA ASP A 15 -14.52 10.59 -2.23
C ASP A 15 -15.23 11.14 -3.45
N SER A 16 -15.10 10.42 -4.57
CA SER A 16 -15.93 10.66 -5.76
C SER A 16 -16.45 9.33 -6.27
N PHE A 17 -17.77 9.12 -6.12
CA PHE A 17 -18.42 7.87 -6.46
C PHE A 17 -19.35 8.01 -7.65
N ARG A 18 -19.30 7.04 -8.54
CA ARG A 18 -20.17 6.93 -9.71
C ARG A 18 -20.83 5.56 -9.70
N PHE A 19 -22.14 5.55 -9.52
CA PHE A 19 -22.94 4.33 -9.45
C PHE A 19 -23.98 4.28 -10.56
N GLY A 20 -24.49 3.09 -10.83
CA GLY A 20 -25.60 2.87 -11.75
C GLY A 20 -26.92 3.51 -11.31
N ASP A 21 -28.02 3.17 -11.98
CA ASP A 21 -29.36 3.67 -11.59
C ASP A 21 -29.69 3.21 -10.16
N ILE A 22 -30.00 4.18 -9.30
CA ILE A 22 -30.34 3.91 -7.87
C ILE A 22 -31.59 3.03 -7.70
N LYS A 23 -32.43 2.90 -8.71
CA LYS A 23 -33.58 1.98 -8.69
C LYS A 23 -33.15 0.51 -8.82
N ASN A 24 -31.96 0.25 -9.39
CA ASN A 24 -31.41 -1.09 -9.57
C ASN A 24 -30.96 -1.65 -8.23
N GLN A 25 -31.37 -2.89 -7.88
CA GLN A 25 -30.97 -3.54 -6.64
C GLN A 25 -29.48 -3.84 -6.60
N LYS A 26 -28.87 -4.20 -7.73
CA LYS A 26 -27.42 -4.41 -7.83
C LYS A 26 -26.66 -3.12 -7.49
N THR A 27 -27.11 -1.97 -8.00
CA THR A 27 -26.51 -0.66 -7.67
C THR A 27 -26.60 -0.34 -6.19
N LYS A 28 -27.74 -0.59 -5.54
CA LYS A 28 -27.90 -0.39 -4.10
C LYS A 28 -26.94 -1.27 -3.28
N TRP A 29 -26.78 -2.51 -3.68
CA TRP A 29 -25.87 -3.44 -3.04
C TRP A 29 -24.41 -3.00 -3.19
N ILE A 30 -24.00 -2.61 -4.41
CA ILE A 30 -22.65 -2.09 -4.69
C ILE A 30 -22.39 -0.82 -3.88
N HIS A 31 -23.33 0.14 -3.90
CA HIS A 31 -23.21 1.38 -3.13
C HIS A 31 -23.00 1.11 -1.64
N HIS A 32 -23.81 0.25 -1.04
CA HIS A 32 -23.65 -0.14 0.36
C HIS A 32 -22.28 -0.76 0.64
N GLY A 33 -21.83 -1.66 -0.23
CA GLY A 33 -20.52 -2.30 -0.11
C GLY A 33 -19.35 -1.30 -0.20
N VAL A 34 -19.40 -0.37 -1.16
CA VAL A 34 -18.38 0.68 -1.32
C VAL A 34 -18.29 1.58 -0.09
N VAL A 35 -19.42 2.11 0.37
CA VAL A 35 -19.46 2.99 1.55
C VAL A 35 -18.98 2.25 2.80
N SER A 36 -19.41 0.99 2.98
CA SER A 36 -18.95 0.15 4.09
C SER A 36 -17.45 -0.13 4.03
N GLY A 37 -16.91 -0.37 2.84
CA GLY A 37 -15.48 -0.60 2.65
C GLY A 37 -14.64 0.65 2.98
N VAL A 38 -15.03 1.81 2.48
CA VAL A 38 -14.35 3.09 2.79
C VAL A 38 -14.41 3.39 4.28
N ALA A 39 -15.59 3.25 4.91
CA ALA A 39 -15.75 3.47 6.35
C ALA A 39 -14.95 2.45 7.17
N GLY A 40 -14.97 1.17 6.77
CA GLY A 40 -14.26 0.09 7.46
C GLY A 40 -12.73 0.23 7.43
N TYR A 41 -12.20 0.97 6.47
CA TYR A 41 -10.76 1.27 6.41
C TYR A 41 -10.43 2.64 7.02
N GLY A 42 -11.15 3.69 6.65
CA GLY A 42 -10.86 5.06 7.09
C GLY A 42 -11.10 5.30 8.58
N ASN A 43 -12.18 4.75 9.13
CA ASN A 43 -12.52 4.94 10.55
C ASN A 43 -11.47 4.37 11.52
N PRO A 44 -10.97 3.12 11.37
CA PRO A 44 -9.90 2.60 12.21
C PRO A 44 -8.60 3.40 12.10
N LEU A 45 -8.30 3.96 10.92
CA LEU A 45 -7.13 4.82 10.72
C LEU A 45 -7.31 6.18 11.38
N GLY A 46 -8.55 6.60 11.67
CA GLY A 46 -8.86 7.91 12.21
C GLY A 46 -8.68 9.04 11.20
N ILE A 47 -8.88 8.75 9.91
CA ILE A 47 -8.77 9.72 8.82
C ILE A 47 -10.18 10.24 8.48
N PRO A 48 -10.46 11.54 8.68
CA PRO A 48 -11.76 12.11 8.36
C PRO A 48 -11.99 12.19 6.86
N ASN A 49 -13.20 11.88 6.43
CA ASN A 49 -13.68 12.24 5.10
C ASN A 49 -14.22 13.68 5.15
N ILE A 50 -13.63 14.57 4.37
CA ILE A 50 -13.93 16.02 4.41
C ILE A 50 -14.75 16.51 3.22
N GLY A 51 -15.09 15.64 2.28
CA GLY A 51 -15.85 16.01 1.10
C GLY A 51 -15.98 14.88 0.10
N GLY A 52 -16.54 15.24 -1.05
CA GLY A 52 -16.74 14.31 -2.14
C GLY A 52 -18.10 14.50 -2.81
N ASP A 53 -18.42 13.62 -3.74
CA ASP A 53 -19.70 13.60 -4.40
C ASP A 53 -20.15 12.17 -4.73
N VAL A 54 -21.46 11.99 -4.86
CA VAL A 54 -22.05 10.73 -5.32
C VAL A 54 -22.94 11.04 -6.52
N TYR A 55 -22.73 10.37 -7.61
CA TYR A 55 -23.49 10.55 -8.83
C TYR A 55 -24.03 9.22 -9.34
N TYR A 56 -25.32 9.20 -9.74
CA TYR A 56 -26.02 8.03 -10.25
C TYR A 56 -26.36 8.20 -11.72
N ASN A 57 -25.96 7.24 -12.55
CA ASN A 57 -26.31 7.22 -13.97
C ASN A 57 -26.32 5.76 -14.47
N GLU A 58 -27.30 5.41 -15.30
CA GLU A 58 -27.47 4.07 -15.85
C GLU A 58 -26.25 3.53 -16.59
N ARG A 59 -25.37 4.41 -17.11
CA ARG A 59 -24.12 4.02 -17.76
C ARG A 59 -23.14 3.31 -16.82
N TYR A 60 -23.35 3.42 -15.51
CA TYR A 60 -22.53 2.76 -14.47
C TYR A 60 -23.21 1.52 -13.87
N ASN A 61 -24.28 0.99 -14.50
CA ASN A 61 -25.02 -0.16 -13.96
C ASN A 61 -24.13 -1.40 -13.78
N ASP A 62 -23.18 -1.61 -14.68
CA ASP A 62 -22.32 -2.78 -14.68
C ASP A 62 -20.89 -2.48 -14.24
N ASN A 63 -20.50 -1.22 -14.15
CA ASN A 63 -19.16 -0.80 -13.78
C ASN A 63 -19.20 0.53 -13.00
N CYS A 64 -19.22 0.45 -11.68
CA CYS A 64 -19.10 1.64 -10.83
C CYS A 64 -17.67 2.19 -10.85
N LEU A 65 -17.54 3.51 -10.58
CA LEU A 65 -16.24 4.13 -10.32
C LEU A 65 -16.16 4.56 -8.87
N VAL A 66 -15.08 4.18 -8.23
CA VAL A 66 -14.78 4.55 -6.84
C VAL A 66 -13.42 5.25 -6.85
N THR A 67 -13.43 6.54 -6.61
CA THR A 67 -12.21 7.34 -6.53
C THR A 67 -12.08 7.91 -5.12
N LEU A 68 -10.96 7.63 -4.48
CA LEU A 68 -10.60 8.15 -3.17
C LEU A 68 -9.36 9.01 -3.33
N VAL A 69 -9.40 10.24 -2.83
CA VAL A 69 -8.26 11.15 -2.77
C VAL A 69 -7.82 11.28 -1.33
N THR A 70 -6.57 10.99 -1.06
CA THR A 70 -5.96 11.14 0.27
C THR A 70 -5.11 12.38 0.33
N LEU A 71 -5.26 13.16 1.39
CA LEU A 71 -4.53 14.39 1.63
C LEU A 71 -3.53 14.19 2.78
N GLY A 72 -2.31 14.64 2.57
CA GLY A 72 -1.28 14.67 3.61
C GLY A 72 -0.56 16.01 3.67
N ILE A 73 0.11 16.24 4.78
CA ILE A 73 0.96 17.42 5.00
C ILE A 73 2.37 16.93 5.31
N VAL A 74 3.35 17.53 4.66
CA VAL A 74 4.77 17.31 4.92
C VAL A 74 5.50 18.65 4.82
N ARG A 75 6.54 18.83 5.64
CA ARG A 75 7.45 19.96 5.47
C ARG A 75 8.45 19.63 4.35
N GLU A 76 8.86 20.62 3.59
CA GLU A 76 9.76 20.44 2.46
C GLU A 76 11.08 19.74 2.85
N ASP A 77 11.59 20.05 4.04
CA ASP A 77 12.80 19.47 4.62
C ASP A 77 12.61 18.03 5.17
N ASN A 78 11.41 17.48 5.11
CA ASN A 78 11.05 16.15 5.64
C ASN A 78 10.51 15.20 4.57
N ILE A 79 10.59 15.57 3.31
CA ILE A 79 10.12 14.72 2.23
C ILE A 79 11.01 13.48 2.15
N ILE A 80 10.37 12.31 2.23
CA ILE A 80 11.00 11.01 1.95
C ILE A 80 10.63 10.62 0.52
N HIS A 81 11.60 10.19 -0.25
CA HIS A 81 11.37 9.77 -1.62
C HIS A 81 11.12 8.27 -1.72
N SER A 82 10.31 7.85 -2.70
CA SER A 82 10.05 6.45 -2.99
C SER A 82 11.11 5.84 -3.93
N TYR A 83 12.36 6.26 -3.79
CA TYR A 83 13.52 5.77 -4.52
C TYR A 83 14.77 5.83 -3.64
N ALA A 84 15.81 5.09 -4.03
CA ALA A 84 17.07 5.07 -3.29
C ALA A 84 17.75 6.45 -3.29
N PRO A 85 18.31 6.89 -2.16
CA PRO A 85 19.04 8.15 -2.09
C PRO A 85 20.34 8.12 -2.93
N GLU A 86 21.00 9.26 -3.06
CA GLU A 86 22.32 9.32 -3.67
C GLU A 86 23.32 8.45 -2.88
N ASN A 87 24.25 7.80 -3.57
CA ASN A 87 25.29 6.94 -3.01
C ASN A 87 24.74 5.71 -2.26
N ALA A 88 23.61 5.15 -2.73
CA ALA A 88 22.94 3.98 -2.13
C ALA A 88 23.57 2.63 -2.52
N ASP A 89 24.75 2.59 -3.10
CA ASP A 89 25.43 1.31 -3.35
C ASP A 89 25.68 0.58 -2.05
N GLY A 90 25.25 -0.69 -1.98
CA GLY A 90 25.33 -1.51 -0.76
C GLY A 90 24.29 -1.17 0.33
N HIS A 91 23.30 -0.34 0.05
CA HIS A 91 22.19 -0.12 0.99
C HIS A 91 21.32 -1.37 1.12
N ASP A 92 20.71 -1.52 2.31
CA ASP A 92 19.79 -2.60 2.60
C ASP A 92 18.36 -2.27 2.21
N LEU A 93 17.62 -3.29 1.73
CA LEU A 93 16.16 -3.25 1.58
C LEU A 93 15.53 -3.93 2.79
N ILE A 94 14.63 -3.23 3.49
CA ILE A 94 13.92 -3.74 4.67
C ILE A 94 12.44 -3.82 4.37
N LEU A 95 11.89 -5.03 4.41
CA LEU A 95 10.44 -5.26 4.29
C LEU A 95 9.82 -5.25 5.69
N ILE A 96 8.78 -4.45 5.88
CA ILE A 96 8.02 -4.36 7.12
C ILE A 96 6.52 -4.59 6.87
N GLY A 97 5.79 -4.93 7.93
CA GLY A 97 4.34 -5.07 7.93
C GLY A 97 3.84 -6.51 7.91
N LYS A 98 2.70 -6.73 7.28
CA LYS A 98 2.04 -8.05 7.25
C LYS A 98 2.94 -9.13 6.64
N PRO A 99 3.04 -10.32 7.23
CA PRO A 99 3.72 -11.45 6.60
C PRO A 99 3.11 -11.76 5.24
N THR A 100 3.95 -12.02 4.26
CA THR A 100 3.52 -12.29 2.88
C THR A 100 2.64 -13.55 2.83
N ASP A 101 1.46 -13.40 2.26
CA ASP A 101 0.49 -14.46 1.96
C ASP A 101 0.21 -14.55 0.47
N ASN A 102 -0.81 -15.26 0.07
CA ASN A 102 -1.21 -15.40 -1.33
C ASN A 102 -2.32 -14.42 -1.77
N SER A 103 -2.70 -13.45 -0.93
CA SER A 103 -3.73 -12.48 -1.27
C SER A 103 -3.26 -11.52 -2.37
N GLY A 104 -4.15 -11.18 -3.31
CA GLY A 104 -3.85 -10.29 -4.41
C GLY A 104 -2.84 -10.83 -5.42
N PHE A 105 -2.46 -12.12 -5.40
CA PHE A 105 -1.54 -12.67 -6.38
C PHE A 105 -2.12 -12.59 -7.79
N GLY A 106 -1.46 -11.83 -8.66
CA GLY A 106 -1.97 -11.52 -10.00
C GLY A 106 -3.06 -10.45 -10.04
N GLY A 107 -3.31 -9.74 -8.94
CA GLY A 107 -4.37 -8.73 -8.82
C GLY A 107 -4.27 -7.61 -9.86
N ALA A 108 -3.09 -7.09 -10.12
CA ALA A 108 -2.87 -6.08 -11.15
C ALA A 108 -3.26 -6.56 -12.55
N SER A 109 -2.92 -7.78 -12.90
CA SER A 109 -3.34 -8.40 -14.18
C SER A 109 -4.83 -8.66 -14.22
N PHE A 110 -5.39 -9.11 -13.09
CA PHE A 110 -6.81 -9.39 -12.94
C PHE A 110 -7.68 -8.13 -13.09
N ALA A 111 -7.23 -6.99 -12.59
CA ALA A 111 -7.96 -5.72 -12.68
C ALA A 111 -8.20 -5.25 -14.12
N SER A 112 -7.45 -5.79 -15.08
CA SER A 112 -7.58 -5.49 -16.53
C SER A 112 -8.40 -6.52 -17.30
N LEU A 113 -8.94 -7.55 -16.64
CA LEU A 113 -9.71 -8.62 -17.28
C LEU A 113 -11.22 -8.43 -17.03
N GLU A 114 -12.04 -8.91 -17.97
CA GLU A 114 -13.47 -9.09 -17.71
C GLU A 114 -13.70 -10.19 -16.68
N LEU A 115 -14.58 -9.91 -15.70
CA LEU A 115 -14.94 -10.87 -14.67
C LEU A 115 -15.86 -11.94 -15.27
N VAL A 116 -15.39 -13.17 -15.31
CA VAL A 116 -16.19 -14.33 -15.72
C VAL A 116 -16.81 -14.98 -14.48
N GLU A 117 -18.14 -15.12 -14.46
CA GLU A 117 -18.87 -15.64 -13.30
C GLU A 117 -18.45 -17.06 -12.88
N ASP A 118 -17.98 -17.86 -13.83
CA ASP A 118 -17.57 -19.25 -13.59
C ASP A 118 -16.19 -19.40 -12.91
N GLU A 119 -15.42 -18.29 -12.77
CA GLU A 119 -14.07 -18.29 -12.18
C GLU A 119 -14.03 -17.70 -10.75
N LYS A 120 -15.08 -17.87 -9.95
CA LYS A 120 -15.22 -17.23 -8.61
C LYS A 120 -14.05 -17.49 -7.66
N GLU A 121 -13.49 -18.69 -7.64
CA GLU A 121 -12.35 -19.01 -6.74
C GLU A 121 -11.06 -18.30 -7.16
N LYS A 122 -10.79 -18.22 -8.46
CA LYS A 122 -9.67 -17.47 -9.02
C LYS A 122 -9.82 -15.96 -8.75
N ASN A 123 -11.05 -15.46 -8.93
CA ASN A 123 -11.38 -14.05 -8.68
C ASN A 123 -11.16 -13.66 -7.21
N LYS A 124 -11.48 -14.53 -6.25
CA LYS A 124 -11.23 -14.27 -4.82
C LYS A 124 -9.74 -14.18 -4.48
N GLY A 125 -8.89 -15.03 -5.06
CA GLY A 125 -7.46 -15.04 -4.81
C GLY A 125 -6.75 -13.78 -5.33
N ALA A 126 -7.29 -13.14 -6.38
CA ALA A 126 -6.75 -11.92 -6.95
C ALA A 126 -7.13 -10.64 -6.18
N VAL A 127 -8.08 -10.71 -5.25
CA VAL A 127 -8.50 -9.55 -4.45
C VAL A 127 -7.51 -9.30 -3.32
N GLN A 128 -7.12 -8.04 -3.18
CA GLN A 128 -6.30 -7.58 -2.05
C GLN A 128 -7.14 -7.55 -0.77
N GLU A 129 -6.61 -8.09 0.32
CA GLU A 129 -7.28 -8.15 1.62
C GLU A 129 -6.75 -7.05 2.55
N PRO A 130 -7.53 -6.00 2.84
CA PRO A 130 -7.09 -4.90 3.70
C PRO A 130 -7.12 -5.28 5.18
N ASN A 131 -6.18 -4.73 5.97
CA ASN A 131 -6.14 -4.83 7.42
C ASN A 131 -5.93 -3.46 8.06
N ALA A 132 -7.01 -2.72 8.24
CA ALA A 132 -6.97 -1.36 8.76
C ALA A 132 -6.40 -1.26 10.19
N PHE A 133 -6.54 -2.31 11.00
CA PHE A 133 -5.95 -2.34 12.34
C PHE A 133 -4.41 -2.36 12.27
N LEU A 134 -3.85 -3.24 11.47
CA LEU A 134 -2.40 -3.31 11.26
C LEU A 134 -1.88 -2.01 10.64
N GLU A 135 -2.59 -1.48 9.62
CA GLU A 135 -2.21 -0.22 8.99
C GLU A 135 -2.15 0.94 9.98
N ARG A 136 -3.08 1.01 10.93
CA ARG A 136 -3.04 2.02 11.99
C ARG A 136 -1.77 1.95 12.83
N HIS A 137 -1.30 0.76 13.15
CA HIS A 137 -0.05 0.57 13.89
C HIS A 137 1.16 0.94 13.05
N LEU A 138 1.22 0.49 11.80
CA LEU A 138 2.30 0.83 10.87
C LEU A 138 2.40 2.34 10.63
N LEU A 139 1.26 3.00 10.46
CA LEU A 139 1.16 4.44 10.25
C LEU A 139 1.72 5.22 11.45
N LYS A 140 1.31 4.86 12.67
CA LYS A 140 1.83 5.50 13.88
C LYS A 140 3.32 5.24 14.09
N SER A 141 3.76 3.99 13.94
CA SER A 141 5.16 3.62 14.08
C SER A 141 6.03 4.35 13.06
N SER A 142 5.57 4.44 11.80
CA SER A 142 6.29 5.16 10.75
C SER A 142 6.40 6.66 11.07
N TYR A 143 5.33 7.31 11.53
CA TYR A 143 5.39 8.72 11.92
C TYR A 143 6.39 8.98 13.06
N ASP A 144 6.49 8.07 14.03
CA ASP A 144 7.47 8.21 15.09
C ASP A 144 8.91 7.97 14.59
N LEU A 145 9.10 7.03 13.66
CA LEU A 145 10.39 6.85 13.01
C LEU A 145 10.80 8.07 12.17
N PHE A 146 9.87 8.68 11.43
CA PHE A 146 10.15 9.91 10.65
C PHE A 146 10.68 11.05 11.53
N LYS A 147 10.07 11.25 12.71
CA LYS A 147 10.54 12.25 13.68
C LYS A 147 11.97 11.96 14.18
N ILE A 148 12.30 10.69 14.38
CA ILE A 148 13.63 10.26 14.79
C ILE A 148 14.64 10.53 13.67
N LEU A 149 14.34 10.10 12.43
CA LEU A 149 15.20 10.31 11.28
C LEU A 149 15.42 11.80 10.99
N GLN A 150 14.37 12.61 11.11
CA GLN A 150 14.45 14.06 10.97
C GLN A 150 15.38 14.68 12.01
N LYS A 151 15.17 14.36 13.29
CA LYS A 151 15.99 14.91 14.39
C LYS A 151 17.49 14.61 14.24
N GLU A 152 17.80 13.50 13.57
CA GLU A 152 19.16 13.03 13.35
C GLU A 152 19.72 13.39 11.97
N ASN A 153 18.97 14.14 11.15
CA ASN A 153 19.33 14.51 9.79
C ASN A 153 19.62 13.28 8.89
N LEU A 154 18.76 12.27 8.98
CA LEU A 154 18.86 11.02 8.22
C LEU A 154 17.80 10.88 7.11
N ILE A 155 16.89 11.85 6.95
CA ILE A 155 15.82 11.81 5.96
C ILE A 155 16.37 11.63 4.55
N ASP A 156 17.41 12.37 4.19
CA ASP A 156 18.03 12.31 2.85
C ASP A 156 18.83 11.01 2.58
N LYS A 157 18.96 10.15 3.60
CA LYS A 157 19.72 8.90 3.51
C LYS A 157 18.86 7.67 3.33
N VAL A 158 17.56 7.85 3.28
CA VAL A 158 16.59 6.75 3.19
C VAL A 158 15.60 6.95 2.07
N GLY A 159 15.05 5.85 1.58
CA GLY A 159 13.86 5.85 0.73
C GLY A 159 12.80 4.94 1.33
N PHE A 160 11.52 5.24 1.05
CA PHE A 160 10.42 4.51 1.64
C PHE A 160 9.27 4.37 0.64
N LYS A 161 8.75 3.15 0.51
CA LYS A 161 7.70 2.83 -0.45
C LYS A 161 6.72 1.81 0.11
N ASP A 162 5.44 1.94 -0.25
CA ASP A 162 4.44 0.89 -0.01
C ASP A 162 4.56 -0.26 -1.01
N LEU A 163 4.02 -1.41 -0.66
CA LEU A 163 3.88 -2.55 -1.56
C LEU A 163 2.42 -2.65 -2.01
N GLY A 164 2.21 -2.37 -3.26
CA GLY A 164 0.93 -2.55 -3.96
C GLY A 164 1.04 -3.61 -5.04
N ALA A 165 0.68 -3.25 -6.27
CA ALA A 165 0.76 -4.11 -7.45
C ALA A 165 2.16 -4.69 -7.65
N GLY A 166 2.23 -6.02 -7.90
CA GLY A 166 3.48 -6.74 -8.10
C GLY A 166 4.34 -6.94 -6.85
N GLY A 167 3.87 -6.54 -5.67
CA GLY A 167 4.44 -6.87 -4.37
C GLY A 167 5.91 -6.49 -4.20
N VAL A 168 6.71 -7.42 -3.68
CA VAL A 168 8.15 -7.23 -3.41
C VAL A 168 8.93 -6.94 -4.70
N ALA A 169 8.57 -7.58 -5.82
CA ALA A 169 9.24 -7.36 -7.10
C ALA A 169 9.16 -5.89 -7.52
N CYS A 170 7.95 -5.34 -7.64
CA CYS A 170 7.78 -3.96 -8.09
C CYS A 170 8.38 -2.96 -7.09
N ALA A 171 8.14 -3.10 -5.79
CA ALA A 171 8.68 -2.19 -4.80
C ALA A 171 10.21 -2.15 -4.80
N SER A 172 10.89 -3.31 -4.88
CA SER A 172 12.35 -3.35 -4.92
C SER A 172 12.93 -2.76 -6.21
N VAL A 173 12.27 -2.99 -7.35
CA VAL A 173 12.69 -2.41 -8.64
C VAL A 173 12.52 -0.90 -8.64
N GLU A 174 11.35 -0.40 -8.23
CA GLU A 174 11.05 1.03 -8.24
C GLU A 174 11.93 1.81 -7.26
N LEU A 175 12.25 1.24 -6.08
CA LEU A 175 13.20 1.86 -5.16
C LEU A 175 14.62 1.95 -5.73
N ALA A 176 15.06 0.99 -6.53
CA ALA A 176 16.41 0.94 -7.06
C ALA A 176 16.55 1.66 -8.41
N GLU A 177 15.67 1.38 -9.37
CA GLU A 177 15.82 1.78 -10.77
C GLU A 177 15.79 3.29 -10.97
N THR A 178 14.87 3.98 -10.28
CA THR A 178 14.73 5.45 -10.39
C THR A 178 16.04 6.21 -10.15
N SER A 179 16.90 5.66 -9.30
CA SER A 179 18.23 6.23 -8.98
C SER A 179 19.38 5.52 -9.69
N GLY A 180 19.08 4.63 -10.65
CA GLY A 180 20.08 3.94 -11.45
C GLY A 180 20.77 2.76 -10.78
N TYR A 181 20.18 2.20 -9.71
CA TYR A 181 20.68 1.02 -9.02
C TYR A 181 19.94 -0.26 -9.45
N GLY A 182 20.54 -1.40 -9.13
CA GLY A 182 19.89 -2.70 -9.15
C GLY A 182 19.56 -3.17 -7.73
N ALA A 183 18.67 -4.16 -7.60
CA ALA A 183 18.34 -4.76 -6.32
C ALA A 183 18.61 -6.27 -6.31
N LYS A 184 19.16 -6.79 -5.20
CA LYS A 184 19.28 -8.23 -4.94
C LYS A 184 18.36 -8.59 -3.80
N VAL A 185 17.28 -9.33 -4.12
CA VAL A 185 16.28 -9.77 -3.15
C VAL A 185 16.52 -11.23 -2.77
N ASP A 186 16.68 -11.49 -1.48
CA ASP A 186 16.75 -12.83 -0.90
C ASP A 186 15.34 -13.24 -0.42
N LEU A 187 14.64 -14.06 -1.20
CA LEU A 187 13.28 -14.49 -0.91
C LEU A 187 13.15 -15.36 0.34
N ASP A 188 14.24 -15.97 0.81
CA ASP A 188 14.21 -16.74 2.05
C ASP A 188 14.11 -15.85 3.29
N LYS A 189 14.52 -14.59 3.18
CA LYS A 189 14.39 -13.57 4.23
C LYS A 189 13.04 -12.84 4.22
N VAL A 190 12.25 -13.00 3.18
CA VAL A 190 10.90 -12.40 3.13
C VAL A 190 10.03 -13.03 4.21
N HIS A 191 9.41 -12.21 5.07
CA HIS A 191 8.52 -12.67 6.12
C HIS A 191 7.26 -13.32 5.52
N LYS A 192 6.96 -14.55 5.92
CA LYS A 192 5.97 -15.43 5.31
C LYS A 192 4.90 -15.83 6.34
N SER A 193 3.62 -15.70 6.00
CA SER A 193 2.50 -16.18 6.82
C SER A 193 2.18 -17.65 6.55
N MET A 194 2.49 -18.13 5.36
CA MET A 194 2.24 -19.49 4.90
C MET A 194 3.54 -20.13 4.46
N LYS A 195 3.74 -21.39 4.85
CA LYS A 195 4.85 -22.23 4.35
C LYS A 195 4.48 -22.82 3.00
N ASP A 196 5.48 -23.15 2.21
CA ASP A 196 5.33 -23.91 0.96
C ASP A 196 4.60 -23.22 -0.20
N LEU A 197 4.47 -21.87 -0.16
CA LEU A 197 4.07 -21.12 -1.33
C LEU A 197 5.21 -21.07 -2.36
N HIS A 198 4.84 -21.04 -3.64
CA HIS A 198 5.81 -20.89 -4.71
C HIS A 198 6.55 -19.55 -4.60
N SER A 199 7.83 -19.52 -5.01
CA SER A 199 8.67 -18.30 -4.91
C SER A 199 8.08 -17.09 -5.64
N SER A 200 7.36 -17.31 -6.77
CA SER A 200 6.65 -16.24 -7.47
C SER A 200 5.56 -15.57 -6.62
N VAL A 201 4.91 -16.34 -5.73
CA VAL A 201 3.91 -15.77 -4.81
C VAL A 201 4.59 -14.87 -3.78
N TYR A 202 5.70 -15.31 -3.19
CA TYR A 202 6.46 -14.46 -2.26
C TYR A 202 6.98 -13.19 -2.91
N LEU A 203 7.33 -13.27 -4.18
CA LEU A 203 7.88 -12.14 -4.94
C LEU A 203 6.77 -11.16 -5.39
N CYS A 204 5.65 -11.67 -5.90
CA CYS A 204 4.66 -10.89 -6.63
C CYS A 204 3.29 -10.79 -5.95
N SER A 205 3.07 -11.43 -4.79
CA SER A 205 1.82 -11.28 -4.04
C SER A 205 1.62 -9.82 -3.63
N GLU A 206 0.37 -9.35 -3.73
CA GLU A 206 -0.02 -7.99 -3.38
C GLU A 206 -0.58 -7.91 -1.95
N THR A 207 -0.04 -8.73 -1.04
CA THR A 207 -0.36 -8.67 0.39
C THR A 207 -0.30 -7.23 0.88
N GLN A 208 -1.40 -6.73 1.42
CA GLN A 208 -1.55 -5.34 1.83
C GLN A 208 -0.85 -5.05 3.16
N GLU A 209 -0.76 -3.77 3.53
CA GLU A 209 -0.10 -3.30 4.75
C GLU A 209 1.35 -3.77 4.85
N ARG A 210 2.09 -3.56 3.77
CA ARG A 210 3.54 -3.76 3.71
C ARG A 210 4.22 -2.53 3.15
N PHE A 211 5.42 -2.27 3.67
CA PHE A 211 6.28 -1.19 3.20
C PHE A 211 7.71 -1.67 3.06
N MET A 212 8.48 -0.97 2.23
CA MET A 212 9.88 -1.25 2.01
C MET A 212 10.70 0.02 2.23
N TRP A 213 11.70 -0.09 3.09
CA TRP A 213 12.74 0.91 3.25
C TRP A 213 13.94 0.55 2.39
N VAL A 214 14.65 1.56 1.91
CA VAL A 214 16.05 1.47 1.49
C VAL A 214 16.85 2.38 2.41
N CYS A 215 17.92 1.87 2.99
CA CYS A 215 18.72 2.62 3.96
C CYS A 215 20.16 2.13 4.04
N PRO A 216 21.11 2.97 4.56
CA PRO A 216 22.46 2.54 4.84
C PRO A 216 22.49 1.39 5.86
N PRO A 217 23.45 0.45 5.75
CA PRO A 217 23.55 -0.71 6.66
C PRO A 217 23.70 -0.37 8.15
N ASP A 218 24.28 0.78 8.46
CA ASP A 218 24.51 1.22 9.85
C ASP A 218 23.22 1.60 10.59
N ILE A 219 22.12 1.89 9.87
CA ILE A 219 20.81 2.18 10.49
C ILE A 219 19.80 1.04 10.30
N THR A 220 20.14 -0.01 9.57
CA THR A 220 19.22 -1.14 9.28
C THR A 220 18.67 -1.76 10.55
N GLN A 221 19.53 -2.14 11.49
CA GLN A 221 19.08 -2.78 12.73
C GLN A 221 18.19 -1.87 13.56
N ARG A 222 18.45 -0.59 13.56
CA ARG A 222 17.65 0.41 14.25
C ARG A 222 16.24 0.52 13.70
N ILE A 223 16.08 0.50 12.36
CA ILE A 223 14.74 0.50 11.72
C ILE A 223 13.99 -0.79 12.09
N LEU A 224 14.66 -1.94 12.01
CA LEU A 224 14.09 -3.22 12.41
C LEU A 224 13.64 -3.23 13.89
N ASP A 225 14.49 -2.76 14.79
CA ASP A 225 14.17 -2.68 16.23
C ASP A 225 13.00 -1.72 16.51
N HIS A 226 12.85 -0.68 15.69
CA HIS A 226 11.76 0.28 15.85
C HIS A 226 10.40 -0.36 15.56
N TYR A 227 10.29 -1.14 14.48
CA TYR A 227 9.02 -1.81 14.11
C TYR A 227 8.74 -3.09 14.90
N ASN A 228 9.73 -3.65 15.60
CA ASN A 228 9.58 -4.85 16.42
C ASN A 228 9.26 -4.57 17.90
N LYS A 229 9.06 -3.31 18.27
CA LYS A 229 8.65 -2.89 19.62
C LYS A 229 7.14 -2.96 19.80
#